data_5caf1ced46b58fede736d79363676256
#
_entry.id   5caf1ced46b58fede736d79363676256
#
_cell.length_a   1.000
_cell.length_b   1.000
_cell.length_c   1.000
_cell.angle_alpha   90.00
_cell.angle_beta   90.00
_cell.angle_gamma   90.00
#
_symmetry.space_group_name_H-M   'P 1'
#
loop_
_entity.id
_entity.type
_entity.pdbx_description
1 polymer ?
#
loop_
_entity_poly.entity_id
_entity_poly.type
_entity_poly.pdbx_seq_one_letter_code
_entity_poly.pdbx_strand_id
1 'polypeptide(L)'
;EGSSVTALSVGAKSVVDNGKLSKDVLSRGPNDLTLVTDDSFVGMLPSQTSDVLAKAAAKIGFDLIFCGQGSDDLYAQQTGLLMGEKLGVPCINGVKSIAAGDGIVTVERELDDEIETLEITLPAVLCVSSDINKPKLPSMKAILGAGKKPVTQWSAADIGYENGTQDVVAESVLAQQQAERLNVIIEGDSDDDINAFAEHL
;
A
#
# COMPACT_ATOMS: atom_id res chain seq x y z
N GLU A 1 14.53 17.41 8.56
CA GLU A 1 15.92 16.96 8.64
C GLU A 1 16.06 15.99 9.82
N GLY A 2 16.74 14.85 9.64
CA GLY A 2 16.96 13.85 10.71
C GLY A 2 15.96 12.69 10.75
N SER A 3 14.95 12.64 9.88
CA SER A 3 14.03 11.51 9.78
C SER A 3 14.65 10.35 9.01
N SER A 4 14.39 9.12 9.45
CA SER A 4 14.73 7.90 8.72
C SER A 4 13.45 7.26 8.18
N VAL A 5 13.53 6.71 6.97
CA VAL A 5 12.42 6.01 6.32
C VAL A 5 12.81 4.57 6.06
N THR A 6 12.16 3.65 6.74
CA THR A 6 12.31 2.20 6.53
C THR A 6 11.14 1.70 5.67
N ALA A 7 11.45 1.04 4.57
CA ALA A 7 10.44 0.28 3.84
C ALA A 7 10.22 -1.07 4.54
N LEU A 8 8.97 -1.45 4.74
CA LEU A 8 8.59 -2.74 5.30
C LEU A 8 7.78 -3.52 4.27
N SER A 9 8.19 -4.75 3.98
CA SER A 9 7.50 -5.64 3.06
C SER A 9 7.32 -7.03 3.68
N VAL A 10 6.16 -7.61 3.46
CA VAL A 10 5.75 -8.89 4.04
C VAL A 10 5.19 -9.78 2.94
N GLY A 11 5.53 -11.06 2.95
CA GLY A 11 4.97 -12.02 2.03
C GLY A 11 5.73 -13.35 1.98
N ALA A 12 5.23 -14.26 1.14
CA ALA A 12 5.91 -15.53 0.91
C ALA A 12 7.30 -15.32 0.31
N LYS A 13 8.26 -16.16 0.65
CA LYS A 13 9.65 -16.07 0.15
C LYS A 13 9.70 -16.03 -1.37
N SER A 14 8.91 -16.84 -2.04
CA SER A 14 8.86 -16.90 -3.51
C SER A 14 8.47 -15.58 -4.18
N VAL A 15 7.79 -14.69 -3.45
CA VAL A 15 7.30 -13.40 -3.96
C VAL A 15 8.20 -12.25 -3.52
N VAL A 16 8.53 -12.19 -2.23
CA VAL A 16 9.16 -11.03 -1.60
C VAL A 16 10.68 -11.11 -1.62
N ASP A 17 11.27 -12.31 -1.52
CA ASP A 17 12.72 -12.50 -1.56
C ASP A 17 13.26 -12.40 -2.98
N ASN A 18 13.21 -11.18 -3.51
CA ASN A 18 13.63 -10.86 -4.88
C ASN A 18 14.51 -9.61 -4.88
N GLY A 19 15.80 -9.82 -5.13
CA GLY A 19 16.78 -8.73 -5.13
C GLY A 19 16.52 -7.61 -6.14
N LYS A 20 15.77 -7.86 -7.22
CA LYS A 20 15.35 -6.82 -8.17
C LYS A 20 14.26 -5.94 -7.56
N LEU A 21 13.26 -6.55 -6.93
CA LEU A 21 12.19 -5.81 -6.24
C LEU A 21 12.75 -4.98 -5.07
N SER A 22 13.64 -5.56 -4.27
CA SER A 22 14.30 -4.84 -3.18
C SER A 22 15.04 -3.59 -3.66
N LYS A 23 15.79 -3.69 -4.76
CA LYS A 23 16.48 -2.54 -5.37
C LYS A 23 15.50 -1.50 -5.92
N ASP A 24 14.40 -1.93 -6.53
CA ASP A 24 13.37 -1.01 -7.02
C ASP A 24 12.77 -0.19 -5.87
N VAL A 25 12.35 -0.84 -4.79
CA VAL A 25 11.86 -0.17 -3.59
C VAL A 25 12.88 0.81 -3.03
N LEU A 26 14.12 0.36 -2.80
CA LEU A 26 15.19 1.18 -2.22
C LEU A 26 15.62 2.35 -3.10
N SER A 27 15.44 2.25 -4.41
CA SER A 27 15.72 3.34 -5.34
C SER A 27 14.76 4.52 -5.22
N ARG A 28 13.57 4.30 -4.64
CA ARG A 28 12.49 5.29 -4.52
C ARG A 28 12.60 6.19 -3.29
N GLY A 29 13.60 5.98 -2.42
CA GLY A 29 13.86 6.93 -1.34
C GLY A 29 14.18 6.34 0.02
N PRO A 30 13.62 5.21 0.46
CA PRO A 30 13.86 4.68 1.80
C PRO A 30 15.35 4.56 2.13
N ASN A 31 15.69 4.70 3.40
CA ASN A 31 17.06 4.52 3.90
C ASN A 31 17.47 3.05 3.92
N ASP A 32 16.53 2.19 4.28
CA ASP A 32 16.67 0.75 4.40
C ASP A 32 15.37 0.00 4.07
N LEU A 33 15.44 -1.32 4.03
CA LEU A 33 14.31 -2.21 3.77
C LEU A 33 14.32 -3.36 4.77
N THR A 34 13.19 -3.60 5.40
CA THR A 34 12.94 -4.80 6.19
C THR A 34 11.97 -5.71 5.42
N LEU A 35 12.39 -6.95 5.19
CA LEU A 35 11.60 -8.00 4.58
C LEU A 35 11.20 -9.00 5.67
N VAL A 36 9.90 -9.28 5.80
CA VAL A 36 9.42 -10.39 6.63
C VAL A 36 8.91 -11.47 5.70
N THR A 37 9.62 -12.58 5.65
CA THR A 37 9.36 -13.64 4.66
C THR A 37 9.21 -14.99 5.33
N ASP A 38 8.13 -15.69 5.03
CA ASP A 38 7.89 -17.04 5.50
C ASP A 38 7.06 -17.82 4.48
N ASP A 39 7.29 -19.13 4.39
CA ASP A 39 6.51 -19.96 3.47
C ASP A 39 5.05 -20.12 3.91
N SER A 40 4.78 -19.91 5.20
CA SER A 40 3.42 -19.90 5.76
C SER A 40 2.60 -18.67 5.36
N PHE A 41 3.22 -17.67 4.74
CA PHE A 41 2.54 -16.44 4.30
C PHE A 41 1.84 -16.57 2.94
N VAL A 42 1.85 -17.75 2.34
CA VAL A 42 1.12 -17.99 1.08
C VAL A 42 -0.39 -17.88 1.32
N GLY A 43 -1.06 -17.01 0.55
CA GLY A 43 -2.51 -16.85 0.61
C GLY A 43 -3.05 -16.06 1.80
N MET A 44 -2.18 -15.34 2.55
CA MET A 44 -2.63 -14.46 3.61
C MET A 44 -3.60 -13.41 3.09
N LEU A 45 -4.67 -13.20 3.84
CA LEU A 45 -5.63 -12.13 3.65
C LEU A 45 -5.25 -10.87 4.46
N PRO A 46 -5.92 -9.72 4.26
CA PRO A 46 -5.58 -8.47 4.94
C PRO A 46 -5.47 -8.56 6.47
N SER A 47 -6.30 -9.37 7.11
CA SER A 47 -6.27 -9.57 8.57
C SER A 47 -4.97 -10.18 9.06
N GLN A 48 -4.47 -11.19 8.36
CA GLN A 48 -3.21 -11.86 8.71
C GLN A 48 -2.00 -11.00 8.31
N THR A 49 -2.06 -10.40 7.11
CA THR A 49 -1.02 -9.49 6.64
C THR A 49 -0.83 -8.31 7.60
N SER A 50 -1.93 -7.75 8.11
CA SER A 50 -1.89 -6.66 9.08
C SER A 50 -1.29 -7.07 10.43
N ASP A 51 -1.49 -8.32 10.86
CA ASP A 51 -0.85 -8.86 12.08
C ASP A 51 0.67 -8.92 11.95
N VAL A 52 1.13 -9.47 10.83
CA VAL A 52 2.56 -9.58 10.54
C VAL A 52 3.19 -8.19 10.44
N LEU A 53 2.55 -7.26 9.71
CA LEU A 53 3.00 -5.89 9.57
C LEU A 53 3.05 -5.15 10.91
N ALA A 54 2.01 -5.28 11.74
CA ALA A 54 1.95 -4.63 13.05
C ALA A 54 3.08 -5.12 13.96
N LYS A 55 3.31 -6.45 14.04
CA LYS A 55 4.40 -7.02 14.83
C LYS A 55 5.78 -6.57 14.35
N ALA A 56 5.98 -6.55 13.03
CA ALA A 56 7.24 -6.10 12.44
C ALA A 56 7.46 -4.59 12.68
N ALA A 57 6.43 -3.75 12.50
CA ALA A 57 6.51 -2.31 12.75
C ALA A 57 6.79 -1.99 14.22
N ALA A 58 6.14 -2.70 15.15
CA ALA A 58 6.40 -2.56 16.59
C ALA A 58 7.86 -2.92 16.93
N LYS A 59 8.43 -3.92 16.26
CA LYS A 59 9.83 -4.32 16.45
C LYS A 59 10.83 -3.30 15.87
N ILE A 60 10.49 -2.65 14.74
CA ILE A 60 11.30 -1.59 14.14
C ILE A 60 11.26 -0.32 15.01
N GLY A 61 10.09 0.00 15.56
CA GLY A 61 9.76 1.29 16.15
C GLY A 61 9.39 2.31 15.07
N PHE A 62 8.42 3.17 15.36
CA PHE A 62 7.93 4.16 14.38
C PHE A 62 7.27 5.35 15.09
N ASP A 63 7.30 6.48 14.42
CA ASP A 63 6.45 7.64 14.76
C ASP A 63 5.26 7.72 13.80
N LEU A 64 5.48 7.38 12.52
CA LEU A 64 4.46 7.45 11.48
C LEU A 64 4.62 6.30 10.48
N ILE A 65 3.51 5.63 10.16
CA ILE A 65 3.46 4.59 9.14
C ILE A 65 2.62 5.07 7.96
N PHE A 66 3.15 4.92 6.76
CA PHE A 66 2.42 5.13 5.53
C PHE A 66 2.05 3.80 4.88
N CYS A 67 0.77 3.62 4.62
CA CYS A 67 0.23 2.53 3.81
C CYS A 67 -0.44 3.11 2.57
N GLY A 68 -0.52 2.35 1.48
CA GLY A 68 -1.43 2.67 0.40
C GLY A 68 -2.89 2.47 0.83
N GLN A 69 -3.82 3.20 0.24
CA GLN A 69 -5.25 3.05 0.51
C GLN A 69 -5.76 1.66 0.10
N GLY A 70 -5.28 1.12 -0.99
CA GLY A 70 -5.65 -0.20 -1.48
C GLY A 70 -4.60 -0.75 -2.44
N SER A 71 -4.63 -2.05 -2.69
CA SER A 71 -3.75 -2.76 -3.61
C SER A 71 -4.50 -3.13 -4.89
N ASP A 72 -3.79 -3.26 -6.01
CA ASP A 72 -4.40 -3.52 -7.32
C ASP A 72 -4.99 -4.94 -7.46
N ASP A 73 -4.71 -5.84 -6.51
CA ASP A 73 -5.23 -7.22 -6.52
C ASP A 73 -6.66 -7.32 -5.97
N LEU A 74 -6.82 -7.23 -4.65
CA LEU A 74 -8.12 -7.38 -3.98
C LEU A 74 -8.83 -6.06 -3.72
N TYR A 75 -8.11 -4.95 -3.74
CA TYR A 75 -8.57 -3.62 -3.36
C TYR A 75 -9.41 -3.59 -2.08
N ALA A 76 -9.02 -4.41 -1.10
CA ALA A 76 -9.78 -4.60 0.13
C ALA A 76 -9.78 -3.38 1.05
N GLN A 77 -8.83 -2.48 0.92
CA GLN A 77 -8.67 -1.25 1.73
C GLN A 77 -8.62 -1.50 3.25
N GLN A 78 -8.20 -2.69 3.67
CA GLN A 78 -8.28 -3.13 5.07
C GLN A 78 -6.94 -3.18 5.78
N THR A 79 -5.85 -3.51 5.06
CA THR A 79 -4.56 -3.86 5.69
C THR A 79 -4.03 -2.75 6.59
N GLY A 80 -4.01 -1.51 6.12
CA GLY A 80 -3.51 -0.37 6.91
C GLY A 80 -4.41 -0.04 8.10
N LEU A 81 -5.73 -0.09 7.92
CA LEU A 81 -6.69 0.17 9.00
C LEU A 81 -6.59 -0.88 10.11
N LEU A 82 -6.55 -2.16 9.74
CA LEU A 82 -6.37 -3.25 10.68
C LEU A 82 -5.01 -3.19 11.39
N MET A 83 -3.96 -2.77 10.68
CA MET A 83 -2.65 -2.56 11.26
C MET A 83 -2.66 -1.46 12.33
N GLY A 84 -3.32 -0.33 12.08
CA GLY A 84 -3.47 0.75 13.05
C GLY A 84 -4.21 0.30 14.31
N GLU A 85 -5.31 -0.44 14.16
CA GLU A 85 -6.06 -1.03 15.28
C GLU A 85 -5.19 -1.98 16.11
N LYS A 86 -4.45 -2.88 15.45
CA LYS A 86 -3.56 -3.84 16.11
C LYS A 86 -2.38 -3.18 16.83
N LEU A 87 -1.93 -2.04 16.36
CA LEU A 87 -0.90 -1.21 17.02
C LEU A 87 -1.47 -0.33 18.12
N GLY A 88 -2.79 -0.17 18.22
CA GLY A 88 -3.45 0.70 19.18
C GLY A 88 -3.18 2.19 18.94
N VAL A 89 -3.01 2.59 17.68
CA VAL A 89 -2.71 3.97 17.28
C VAL A 89 -3.76 4.52 16.32
N PRO A 90 -3.94 5.85 16.24
CA PRO A 90 -4.81 6.47 15.25
C PRO A 90 -4.49 6.01 13.83
N CYS A 91 -5.53 5.70 13.06
CA CYS A 91 -5.39 5.32 11.66
C CYS A 91 -6.43 6.03 10.79
N ILE A 92 -5.98 6.70 9.74
CA ILE A 92 -6.82 7.45 8.82
C ILE A 92 -6.60 6.94 7.39
N ASN A 93 -7.69 6.68 6.67
CA ASN A 93 -7.65 6.29 5.25
C ASN A 93 -8.01 7.46 4.33
N GLY A 94 -7.72 7.29 3.04
CA GLY A 94 -8.08 8.27 2.00
C GLY A 94 -7.32 9.59 2.12
N VAL A 95 -6.13 9.57 2.73
CA VAL A 95 -5.36 10.80 2.98
C VAL A 95 -4.78 11.34 1.68
N LYS A 96 -5.10 12.61 1.36
CA LYS A 96 -4.65 13.34 0.17
C LYS A 96 -3.61 14.41 0.46
N SER A 97 -3.54 14.91 1.68
CA SER A 97 -2.59 15.96 2.07
C SER A 97 -2.08 15.70 3.48
N ILE A 98 -0.81 16.00 3.73
CA ILE A 98 -0.16 15.82 5.03
C ILE A 98 0.73 17.01 5.30
N ALA A 99 0.52 17.65 6.45
CA ALA A 99 1.41 18.66 7.00
C ALA A 99 1.96 18.18 8.35
N ALA A 100 3.29 18.16 8.46
CA ALA A 100 3.96 17.76 9.70
C ALA A 100 4.01 18.93 10.69
N GLY A 101 3.71 18.62 11.96
CA GLY A 101 3.86 19.51 13.10
C GLY A 101 4.77 18.90 14.17
N ASP A 102 4.82 19.50 15.34
CA ASP A 102 5.60 19.01 16.48
C ASP A 102 4.77 17.97 17.27
N GLY A 103 5.06 16.69 17.04
CA GLY A 103 4.35 15.57 17.66
C GLY A 103 2.93 15.32 17.11
N ILE A 104 2.52 16.06 16.08
CA ILE A 104 1.24 15.92 15.40
C ILE A 104 1.42 15.92 13.88
N VAL A 105 0.44 15.41 13.17
CA VAL A 105 0.28 15.60 11.73
C VAL A 105 -1.12 16.12 11.44
N THR A 106 -1.23 17.11 10.57
CA THR A 106 -2.50 17.56 10.02
C THR A 106 -2.71 16.90 8.68
N VAL A 107 -3.82 16.21 8.49
CA VAL A 107 -4.14 15.51 7.25
C VAL A 107 -5.46 16.02 6.67
N GLU A 108 -5.55 15.99 5.35
CA GLU A 108 -6.81 16.18 4.65
C GLU A 108 -7.19 14.86 3.96
N ARG A 109 -8.45 14.46 4.09
CA ARG A 109 -9.02 13.35 3.34
C ARG A 109 -10.29 13.78 2.64
N GLU A 110 -10.56 13.18 1.52
CA GLU A 110 -11.78 13.40 0.76
C GLU A 110 -12.82 12.36 1.16
N LEU A 111 -13.99 12.84 1.51
CA LEU A 111 -15.22 12.09 1.64
C LEU A 111 -16.09 12.35 0.40
N ASP A 112 -17.27 11.73 0.31
CA ASP A 112 -18.10 11.81 -0.90
C ASP A 112 -18.41 13.26 -1.32
N ASP A 113 -18.79 14.11 -0.36
CA ASP A 113 -19.23 15.48 -0.62
C ASP A 113 -18.41 16.56 0.12
N GLU A 114 -17.37 16.17 0.86
CA GLU A 114 -16.61 17.12 1.69
C GLU A 114 -15.14 16.72 1.84
N ILE A 115 -14.32 17.71 2.21
CA ILE A 115 -12.92 17.50 2.61
C ILE A 115 -12.86 17.65 4.13
N GLU A 116 -12.39 16.61 4.79
CA GLU A 116 -12.18 16.61 6.23
C GLU A 116 -10.72 16.90 6.57
N THR A 117 -10.49 17.86 7.46
CA THR A 117 -9.16 18.17 8.01
C THR A 117 -9.07 17.65 9.42
N LEU A 118 -8.06 16.83 9.71
CA LEU A 118 -7.85 16.18 11.00
C LEU A 118 -6.46 16.48 11.55
N GLU A 119 -6.37 16.78 12.84
CA GLU A 119 -5.12 16.80 13.60
C GLU A 119 -4.95 15.48 14.33
N ILE A 120 -3.82 14.79 14.11
CA ILE A 120 -3.55 13.44 14.60
C ILE A 120 -2.27 13.47 15.43
N THR A 121 -2.36 12.99 16.67
CA THR A 121 -1.20 12.82 17.54
C THR A 121 -0.41 11.59 17.12
N LEU A 122 0.91 11.71 17.07
CA LEU A 122 1.81 10.59 16.80
C LEU A 122 2.00 9.70 18.05
N PRO A 123 2.25 8.38 17.89
CA PRO A 123 2.42 7.67 16.63
C PRO A 123 1.09 7.40 15.91
N ALA A 124 1.12 7.28 14.57
CA ALA A 124 -0.08 7.08 13.76
C ALA A 124 0.17 6.22 12.50
N VAL A 125 -0.91 5.73 11.89
CA VAL A 125 -0.93 5.06 10.57
C VAL A 125 -1.77 5.88 9.60
N LEU A 126 -1.23 6.20 8.44
CA LEU A 126 -1.92 6.93 7.38
C LEU A 126 -2.00 6.08 6.11
N CYS A 127 -3.23 5.81 5.65
CA CYS A 127 -3.48 5.15 4.37
C CYS A 127 -3.70 6.22 3.31
N VAL A 128 -2.70 6.41 2.46
CA VAL A 128 -2.66 7.51 1.49
C VAL A 128 -3.30 7.10 0.17
N SER A 129 -4.01 8.04 -0.45
CA SER A 129 -4.56 7.87 -1.79
C SER A 129 -3.46 7.98 -2.85
N SER A 130 -3.74 7.50 -4.07
CA SER A 130 -2.83 7.62 -5.21
C SER A 130 -2.57 9.08 -5.63
N ASP A 131 -3.46 9.98 -5.25
CA ASP A 131 -3.43 11.41 -5.63
C ASP A 131 -2.59 12.27 -4.68
N ILE A 132 -2.08 11.70 -3.58
CA ILE A 132 -1.31 12.45 -2.58
C ILE A 132 -0.10 13.18 -3.19
N ASN A 133 0.52 12.61 -4.20
CA ASN A 133 1.57 13.25 -4.98
C ASN A 133 1.77 12.58 -6.34
N LYS A 134 2.53 13.25 -7.22
CA LYS A 134 3.03 12.60 -8.45
C LYS A 134 4.34 11.88 -8.12
N PRO A 135 4.43 10.55 -8.27
CA PRO A 135 5.64 9.81 -7.98
C PRO A 135 6.77 10.22 -8.92
N LYS A 136 7.94 10.48 -8.34
CA LYS A 136 9.14 10.79 -9.11
C LYS A 136 9.82 9.49 -9.54
N LEU A 137 10.22 9.42 -10.81
CA LEU A 137 11.07 8.33 -11.28
C LEU A 137 12.44 8.40 -10.59
N PRO A 138 12.99 7.26 -10.13
CA PRO A 138 14.29 7.24 -9.50
C PRO A 138 15.39 7.64 -10.51
N SER A 139 16.32 8.48 -10.07
CA SER A 139 17.47 8.84 -10.89
C SER A 139 18.44 7.66 -11.06
N MET A 140 19.30 7.69 -12.09
CA MET A 140 20.35 6.68 -12.26
C MET A 140 21.23 6.52 -11.02
N LYS A 141 21.55 7.64 -10.35
CA LYS A 141 22.31 7.63 -9.08
C LYS A 141 21.56 6.89 -7.98
N ALA A 142 20.25 7.09 -7.86
CA ALA A 142 19.40 6.42 -6.88
C ALA A 142 19.31 4.90 -7.16
N ILE A 143 19.16 4.51 -8.44
CA ILE A 143 19.12 3.10 -8.86
C ILE A 143 20.45 2.40 -8.54
N LEU A 144 21.58 3.01 -8.89
CA LEU A 144 22.90 2.45 -8.60
C LEU A 144 23.21 2.42 -7.10
N GLY A 145 22.74 3.42 -6.35
CA GLY A 145 22.91 3.50 -4.89
C GLY A 145 22.03 2.50 -4.12
N ALA A 146 20.91 2.07 -4.68
CA ALA A 146 19.95 1.18 -4.01
C ALA A 146 20.58 -0.15 -3.55
N GLY A 147 21.49 -0.71 -4.34
CA GLY A 147 22.17 -1.97 -4.00
C GLY A 147 23.15 -1.88 -2.82
N LYS A 148 23.41 -0.68 -2.30
CA LYS A 148 24.28 -0.44 -1.13
C LYS A 148 23.50 -0.17 0.15
N LYS A 149 22.20 -0.02 0.07
CA LYS A 149 21.34 0.23 1.22
C LYS A 149 21.09 -1.06 2.02
N PRO A 150 20.97 -0.97 3.34
CA PRO A 150 20.72 -2.14 4.18
C PRO A 150 19.42 -2.84 3.83
N VAL A 151 19.44 -4.17 3.85
CA VAL A 151 18.26 -5.03 3.78
C VAL A 151 18.30 -5.99 4.95
N THR A 152 17.29 -5.92 5.80
CA THR A 152 17.11 -6.83 6.93
C THR A 152 16.06 -7.87 6.56
N GLN A 153 16.34 -9.14 6.82
CA GLN A 153 15.36 -10.23 6.62
C GLN A 153 14.97 -10.84 7.96
N TRP A 154 13.67 -10.99 8.15
CA TRP A 154 13.07 -11.68 9.31
C TRP A 154 12.13 -12.78 8.83
N SER A 155 12.05 -13.83 9.65
CA SER A 155 11.02 -14.87 9.54
C SER A 155 9.81 -14.52 10.42
N ALA A 156 8.75 -15.33 10.34
CA ALA A 156 7.61 -15.26 11.25
C ALA A 156 8.05 -15.36 12.72
N ALA A 157 8.97 -16.28 13.02
CA ALA A 157 9.50 -16.49 14.38
C ALA A 157 10.27 -15.27 14.91
N ASP A 158 11.02 -14.57 14.05
CA ASP A 158 11.81 -13.40 14.44
C ASP A 158 10.95 -12.23 14.94
N ILE A 159 9.69 -12.19 14.55
CA ILE A 159 8.71 -11.16 14.96
C ILE A 159 7.67 -11.72 15.96
N GLY A 160 7.83 -12.98 16.41
CA GLY A 160 6.88 -13.64 17.30
C GLY A 160 5.49 -13.79 16.68
N TYR A 161 5.41 -14.02 15.36
CA TYR A 161 4.16 -14.32 14.69
C TYR A 161 3.92 -15.82 14.66
N GLU A 162 2.75 -16.21 15.15
CA GLU A 162 2.21 -17.57 15.05
C GLU A 162 0.99 -17.52 14.13
N ASN A 163 0.91 -18.46 13.18
CA ASN A 163 -0.26 -18.57 12.33
C ASN A 163 -1.49 -18.84 13.19
N GLY A 164 -2.34 -17.82 13.32
CA GLY A 164 -3.65 -17.96 13.93
C GLY A 164 -4.62 -18.74 13.03
N THR A 165 -5.77 -19.08 13.59
CA THR A 165 -6.90 -19.59 12.80
C THR A 165 -7.32 -18.56 11.77
N GLN A 166 -7.45 -18.98 10.53
CA GLN A 166 -7.96 -18.14 9.46
C GLN A 166 -9.49 -18.23 9.49
N ASP A 167 -10.14 -17.16 9.96
CA ASP A 167 -11.59 -17.10 10.07
C ASP A 167 -12.30 -16.91 8.72
N VAL A 168 -11.55 -16.46 7.71
CA VAL A 168 -12.02 -16.20 6.34
C VAL A 168 -11.05 -16.80 5.34
N VAL A 169 -11.55 -17.49 4.35
CA VAL A 169 -10.76 -18.04 3.23
C VAL A 169 -11.28 -17.48 1.90
N ALA A 170 -10.36 -17.20 0.98
CA ALA A 170 -10.75 -16.87 -0.39
C ALA A 170 -11.12 -18.18 -1.11
N GLU A 171 -12.38 -18.36 -1.47
CA GLU A 171 -12.84 -19.53 -2.21
C GLU A 171 -12.31 -19.52 -3.65
N SER A 172 -12.32 -18.35 -4.28
CA SER A 172 -11.78 -18.16 -5.63
C SER A 172 -11.44 -16.70 -5.89
N VAL A 173 -10.42 -16.49 -6.71
CA VAL A 173 -10.09 -15.18 -7.28
C VAL A 173 -10.09 -15.37 -8.79
N LEU A 174 -11.10 -14.88 -9.47
CA LEU A 174 -11.30 -15.07 -10.90
C LEU A 174 -11.27 -13.73 -11.62
N ALA A 175 -10.75 -13.74 -12.84
CA ALA A 175 -10.85 -12.58 -13.70
C ALA A 175 -12.32 -12.30 -14.02
N GLN A 176 -12.69 -11.03 -14.07
CA GLN A 176 -14.01 -10.61 -14.48
C GLN A 176 -14.30 -11.11 -15.91
N GLN A 177 -15.45 -11.73 -16.12
CA GLN A 177 -15.87 -12.05 -17.48
C GLN A 177 -15.97 -10.76 -18.30
N GLN A 178 -15.21 -10.68 -19.37
CA GLN A 178 -15.34 -9.57 -20.29
C GLN A 178 -16.69 -9.70 -21.02
N ALA A 179 -17.48 -8.63 -20.97
CA ALA A 179 -18.64 -8.56 -21.85
C ALA A 179 -18.17 -8.59 -23.32
N GLU A 180 -18.89 -9.33 -24.17
CA GLU A 180 -18.64 -9.25 -25.59
C GLU A 180 -18.88 -7.82 -26.06
N ARG A 181 -17.80 -7.17 -26.49
CA ARG A 181 -17.88 -5.82 -27.04
C ARG A 181 -18.42 -5.92 -28.47
N LEU A 182 -19.36 -5.08 -28.81
CA LEU A 182 -19.94 -5.02 -30.17
C LEU A 182 -18.88 -4.68 -31.24
N ASN A 183 -17.73 -4.12 -30.84
CA ASN A 183 -16.65 -3.69 -31.74
C ASN A 183 -17.13 -2.76 -32.88
N VAL A 184 -18.17 -1.99 -32.62
CA VAL A 184 -18.61 -0.94 -33.54
C VAL A 184 -17.68 0.26 -33.36
N ILE A 185 -16.98 0.60 -34.42
CA ILE A 185 -16.09 1.77 -34.47
C ILE A 185 -16.81 2.86 -35.27
N ILE A 186 -17.02 4.02 -34.65
CA ILE A 186 -17.58 5.19 -35.29
C ILE A 186 -16.42 6.16 -35.47
N GLU A 187 -16.05 6.45 -36.72
CA GLU A 187 -14.97 7.36 -37.06
C GLU A 187 -15.60 8.69 -37.50
N GLY A 188 -15.39 9.74 -36.71
CA GLY A 188 -15.90 11.08 -37.01
C GLY A 188 -16.34 11.82 -35.77
N ASP A 189 -16.63 13.11 -35.97
CA ASP A 189 -17.07 14.04 -34.93
C ASP A 189 -18.31 14.86 -35.35
N SER A 190 -19.02 14.42 -36.42
CA SER A 190 -20.27 15.01 -36.83
C SER A 190 -21.42 14.73 -35.86
N ASP A 191 -22.45 15.55 -35.88
CA ASP A 191 -23.65 15.32 -35.05
C ASP A 191 -24.29 13.94 -35.32
N ASP A 192 -24.20 13.43 -36.57
CA ASP A 192 -24.71 12.12 -36.94
C ASP A 192 -23.84 11.02 -36.33
N ASP A 193 -22.51 11.16 -36.29
CA ASP A 193 -21.60 10.21 -35.66
C ASP A 193 -21.79 10.17 -34.15
N ILE A 194 -22.00 11.31 -33.52
CA ILE A 194 -22.26 11.43 -32.07
C ILE A 194 -23.61 10.76 -31.73
N ASN A 195 -24.64 10.97 -32.53
CA ASN A 195 -25.94 10.35 -32.36
C ASN A 195 -25.85 8.82 -32.55
N ALA A 196 -25.12 8.34 -33.56
CA ALA A 196 -24.90 6.91 -33.78
C ALA A 196 -24.15 6.27 -32.61
N PHE A 197 -23.18 6.95 -32.00
CA PHE A 197 -22.52 6.48 -30.78
C PHE A 197 -23.49 6.41 -29.58
N ALA A 198 -24.32 7.42 -29.41
CA ALA A 198 -25.30 7.46 -28.33
C ALA A 198 -26.35 6.36 -28.41
N GLU A 199 -26.69 5.86 -29.61
CA GLU A 199 -27.61 4.73 -29.81
C GLU A 199 -27.02 3.39 -29.35
N HIS A 200 -25.69 3.30 -29.14
CA HIS A 200 -25.00 2.10 -28.69
C HIS A 200 -24.67 2.12 -27.19
N LEU A 201 -25.00 3.18 -26.46
CA LEU A 201 -24.84 3.30 -25.02
C LEU A 201 -26.09 2.82 -24.29
#